data_eb87f67b15fcf22c4d618ef2fd11ca98
#
_entry.id   eb87f67b15fcf22c4d618ef2fd11ca98
#
_cell.length_a   1.000
_cell.length_b   1.000
_cell.length_c   1.000
_cell.angle_alpha   90.00
_cell.angle_beta   90.00
_cell.angle_gamma   90.00
#
_symmetry.space_group_name_H-M   'P 1'
#
loop_
_entity.id
_entity.type
_entity.pdbx_description
1 polymer ?
#
loop_
_entity_poly.entity_id
_entity_poly.type
_entity_poly.pdbx_seq_one_letter_code
_entity_poly.pdbx_strand_id
1 'polypeptide(L)'
;MYPYLLQGDKLTVLVNNRQHTLTRSSHPNFDKIVDAIRNEQWDKVPDLVDMSRAVANYAQGLLEVRGGDVYWDGVPMHNALTDRLLRLLEESLPVTPLVNALHKLKCNPSKRAVDELYGFLEKNTLPLTPDGCIVAYKKIRNNWMDCHSGKVLNKPASLMTQEEIESFPYTVDGVTADVYYTDDGEPRTVISMPRNMVDDDKDRTCSTGLHFCSLEYLPQFGTGDADRVV
;
A
#
# COMPACT_ATOMS: atom_id res chain seq x y z
N MET A 1 -10.06 -0.28 36.35
CA MET A 1 -9.27 0.90 35.94
C MET A 1 -7.88 0.44 35.55
N TYR A 2 -7.36 0.90 34.44
CA TYR A 2 -6.00 0.59 34.00
C TYR A 2 -5.12 1.84 34.12
N PRO A 3 -3.86 1.73 34.62
CA PRO A 3 -2.92 2.82 34.58
C PRO A 3 -2.65 3.26 33.14
N TYR A 4 -2.68 4.57 32.89
CA TYR A 4 -2.42 5.10 31.56
C TYR A 4 -1.71 6.46 31.60
N LEU A 5 -1.07 6.81 30.49
CA LEU A 5 -0.47 8.12 30.22
C LEU A 5 -0.84 8.54 28.80
N LEU A 6 -1.54 9.66 28.66
CA LEU A 6 -1.91 10.25 27.37
C LEU A 6 -1.13 11.55 27.16
N GLN A 7 -0.33 11.61 26.09
CA GLN A 7 0.46 12.78 25.71
C GLN A 7 0.26 13.09 24.23
N GLY A 8 -0.59 14.05 23.92
CA GLY A 8 -0.94 14.39 22.53
C GLY A 8 -1.52 13.17 21.80
N ASP A 9 -0.84 12.74 20.73
CA ASP A 9 -1.24 11.61 19.90
C ASP A 9 -0.62 10.26 20.34
N LYS A 10 -0.06 10.20 21.56
CA LYS A 10 0.53 9.00 22.11
C LYS A 10 -0.17 8.60 23.41
N LEU A 11 -0.62 7.36 23.47
CA LEU A 11 -1.22 6.72 24.65
C LEU A 11 -0.37 5.54 25.08
N THR A 12 0.00 5.51 26.36
CA THR A 12 0.56 4.32 27.02
C THR A 12 -0.45 3.83 28.03
N VAL A 13 -0.84 2.57 27.98
CA VAL A 13 -1.80 1.97 28.91
C VAL A 13 -1.31 0.59 29.34
N LEU A 14 -1.48 0.24 30.62
CA LEU A 14 -1.12 -1.06 31.16
C LEU A 14 -2.39 -1.92 31.26
N VAL A 15 -2.54 -2.89 30.37
CA VAL A 15 -3.68 -3.82 30.35
C VAL A 15 -3.18 -5.24 30.61
N ASN A 16 -3.79 -5.94 31.54
CA ASN A 16 -3.43 -7.32 31.91
C ASN A 16 -1.93 -7.51 32.15
N ASN A 17 -1.29 -6.60 32.88
CA ASN A 17 0.15 -6.55 33.16
C ASN A 17 1.05 -6.38 31.92
N ARG A 18 0.50 -6.08 30.75
CA ARG A 18 1.25 -5.76 29.54
C ARG A 18 1.12 -4.27 29.23
N GLN A 19 2.26 -3.62 28.99
CA GLN A 19 2.28 -2.23 28.55
C GLN A 19 2.01 -2.16 27.03
N HIS A 20 1.03 -1.35 26.66
CA HIS A 20 0.73 -1.00 25.29
C HIS A 20 1.04 0.47 25.05
N THR A 21 1.84 0.77 24.05
CA THR A 21 2.13 2.15 23.61
C THR A 21 1.60 2.32 22.21
N LEU A 22 0.60 3.17 22.06
CA LEU A 22 -0.19 3.37 20.87
C LEU A 22 -0.04 4.81 20.39
N THR A 23 -0.07 5.02 19.07
CA THR A 23 -0.16 6.37 18.50
C THR A 23 -1.41 6.49 17.65
N ARG A 24 -1.95 7.70 17.52
CA ARG A 24 -3.14 7.96 16.71
C ARG A 24 -2.97 7.54 15.25
N SER A 25 -1.76 7.70 14.71
CA SER A 25 -1.43 7.31 13.33
C SER A 25 -1.25 5.81 13.14
N SER A 26 -0.98 5.05 14.21
CA SER A 26 -0.62 3.63 14.11
C SER A 26 -1.72 2.68 14.58
N HIS A 27 -2.64 3.14 15.41
CA HIS A 27 -3.65 2.26 16.00
C HIS A 27 -5.07 2.67 15.57
N PRO A 28 -5.81 1.84 14.83
CA PRO A 28 -7.11 2.19 14.25
C PRO A 28 -8.18 2.50 15.30
N ASN A 29 -8.04 1.99 16.52
CA ASN A 29 -8.96 2.26 17.62
C ASN A 29 -8.47 3.35 18.58
N PHE A 30 -7.43 4.12 18.26
CA PHE A 30 -6.83 5.09 19.19
C PHE A 30 -7.88 6.01 19.84
N ASP A 31 -8.72 6.66 19.05
CA ASP A 31 -9.74 7.58 19.56
C ASP A 31 -10.80 6.85 20.39
N LYS A 32 -11.20 5.64 19.97
CA LYS A 32 -12.15 4.81 20.73
C LYS A 32 -11.58 4.40 22.09
N ILE A 33 -10.28 4.10 22.16
CA ILE A 33 -9.60 3.78 23.44
C ILE A 33 -9.57 5.00 24.34
N VAL A 34 -9.20 6.17 23.80
CA VAL A 34 -9.18 7.43 24.55
C VAL A 34 -10.57 7.77 25.09
N ASP A 35 -11.60 7.61 24.26
CA ASP A 35 -12.99 7.85 24.66
C ASP A 35 -13.48 6.84 25.70
N ALA A 36 -13.13 5.56 25.57
CA ALA A 36 -13.44 4.54 26.56
C ALA A 36 -12.79 4.85 27.92
N ILE A 37 -11.54 5.30 27.91
CA ILE A 37 -10.81 5.71 29.13
C ILE A 37 -11.48 6.95 29.75
N ARG A 38 -11.80 7.98 28.96
CA ARG A 38 -12.44 9.22 29.45
C ARG A 38 -13.83 8.99 30.04
N ASN A 39 -14.56 8.03 29.46
CA ASN A 39 -15.91 7.66 29.90
C ASN A 39 -15.92 6.50 30.91
N GLU A 40 -14.76 6.13 31.45
CA GLU A 40 -14.59 5.07 32.46
C GLU A 40 -15.11 3.68 32.03
N GLN A 41 -15.17 3.42 30.72
CA GLN A 41 -15.60 2.15 30.13
C GLN A 41 -14.42 1.14 30.11
N TRP A 42 -13.89 0.84 31.26
CA TRP A 42 -12.66 0.04 31.43
C TRP A 42 -12.78 -1.39 30.92
N ASP A 43 -13.97 -1.95 30.89
CA ASP A 43 -14.30 -3.27 30.35
C ASP A 43 -14.02 -3.38 28.84
N LYS A 44 -14.13 -2.26 28.11
CA LYS A 44 -13.89 -2.23 26.67
C LYS A 44 -12.42 -2.06 26.29
N VAL A 45 -11.60 -1.53 27.19
CA VAL A 45 -10.21 -1.17 26.89
C VAL A 45 -9.37 -2.37 26.44
N PRO A 46 -9.42 -3.56 27.07
CA PRO A 46 -8.65 -4.71 26.64
C PRO A 46 -8.92 -5.14 25.18
N ASP A 47 -10.19 -5.15 24.78
CA ASP A 47 -10.59 -5.55 23.44
C ASP A 47 -10.23 -4.49 22.39
N LEU A 48 -10.27 -3.21 22.76
CA LEU A 48 -9.89 -2.11 21.87
C LEU A 48 -8.38 -2.01 21.66
N VAL A 49 -7.59 -2.39 22.65
CA VAL A 49 -6.12 -2.39 22.61
C VAL A 49 -5.57 -3.61 21.87
N ASP A 50 -6.35 -4.69 21.75
CA ASP A 50 -5.97 -5.88 21.01
C ASP A 50 -5.87 -5.56 19.50
N MET A 51 -4.63 -5.53 19.01
CA MET A 51 -4.35 -5.16 17.63
C MET A 51 -4.92 -6.18 16.63
N SER A 52 -4.95 -7.47 16.96
CA SER A 52 -5.53 -8.51 16.10
C SER A 52 -7.03 -8.29 15.88
N ARG A 53 -7.75 -7.95 16.94
CA ARG A 53 -9.17 -7.58 16.86
C ARG A 53 -9.38 -6.22 16.15
N ALA A 54 -8.49 -5.27 16.39
CA ALA A 54 -8.53 -3.97 15.71
C ALA A 54 -8.37 -4.14 14.19
N VAL A 55 -7.46 -5.00 13.76
CA VAL A 55 -7.24 -5.33 12.34
C VAL A 55 -8.45 -6.04 11.74
N ALA A 56 -9.02 -7.03 12.42
CA ALA A 56 -10.23 -7.71 11.95
C ALA A 56 -11.39 -6.73 11.76
N ASN A 57 -11.61 -5.82 12.70
CA ASN A 57 -12.64 -4.79 12.61
C ASN A 57 -12.34 -3.78 11.48
N TYR A 58 -11.09 -3.37 11.31
CA TYR A 58 -10.67 -2.46 10.24
C TYR A 58 -10.91 -3.08 8.86
N ALA A 59 -10.59 -4.36 8.69
CA ALA A 59 -10.79 -5.12 7.46
C ALA A 59 -12.24 -5.64 7.29
N GLN A 60 -13.19 -5.14 8.06
CA GLN A 60 -14.62 -5.52 8.02
C GLN A 60 -14.84 -7.04 8.18
N GLY A 61 -14.01 -7.71 8.95
CA GLY A 61 -14.05 -9.15 9.17
C GLY A 61 -13.45 -10.01 8.05
N LEU A 62 -12.98 -9.40 6.96
CA LEU A 62 -12.34 -10.14 5.86
C LEU A 62 -10.95 -10.66 6.24
N LEU A 63 -10.21 -9.93 7.07
CA LEU A 63 -8.90 -10.32 7.56
C LEU A 63 -8.99 -10.67 9.05
N GLU A 64 -8.60 -11.88 9.39
CA GLU A 64 -8.56 -12.33 10.77
C GLU A 64 -7.18 -12.90 11.12
N VAL A 65 -6.78 -12.71 12.37
CA VAL A 65 -5.57 -13.33 12.94
C VAL A 65 -6.00 -14.24 14.08
N ARG A 66 -5.77 -15.54 13.93
CA ARG A 66 -6.16 -16.57 14.90
C ARG A 66 -5.03 -17.57 15.11
N GLY A 67 -4.63 -17.80 16.37
CA GLY A 67 -3.63 -18.82 16.71
C GLY A 67 -2.23 -18.61 16.09
N GLY A 68 -1.90 -17.38 15.67
CA GLY A 68 -0.65 -17.11 14.98
C GLY A 68 -0.73 -17.22 13.44
N ASP A 69 -1.91 -17.55 12.90
CA ASP A 69 -2.16 -17.61 11.46
C ASP A 69 -3.05 -16.46 10.99
N VAL A 70 -2.88 -16.06 9.73
CA VAL A 70 -3.69 -15.05 9.06
C VAL A 70 -4.69 -15.71 8.14
N TYR A 71 -5.94 -15.26 8.19
CA TYR A 71 -7.04 -15.72 7.35
C TYR A 71 -7.62 -14.57 6.55
N TRP A 72 -7.95 -14.82 5.29
CA TRP A 72 -8.71 -13.91 4.45
C TRP A 72 -10.02 -14.58 4.05
N ASP A 73 -11.15 -13.98 4.42
CA ASP A 73 -12.49 -14.56 4.18
C ASP A 73 -12.56 -16.03 4.63
N GLY A 74 -12.04 -16.30 5.82
CA GLY A 74 -11.99 -17.65 6.42
C GLY A 74 -10.94 -18.61 5.81
N VAL A 75 -10.23 -18.23 4.74
CA VAL A 75 -9.20 -19.04 4.09
C VAL A 75 -7.81 -18.69 4.66
N PRO A 76 -7.03 -19.69 5.13
CA PRO A 76 -5.70 -19.44 5.65
C PRO A 76 -4.78 -18.89 4.55
N MET A 77 -3.93 -17.94 4.91
CA MET A 77 -2.93 -17.33 4.05
C MET A 77 -1.54 -17.48 4.66
N HIS A 78 -0.62 -18.02 3.86
CA HIS A 78 0.79 -18.17 4.24
C HIS A 78 1.65 -17.56 3.13
N ASN A 79 2.12 -16.34 3.33
CA ASN A 79 2.98 -15.64 2.38
C ASN A 79 3.76 -14.53 3.10
N ALA A 80 4.74 -13.94 2.44
CA ALA A 80 5.61 -12.92 3.02
C ALA A 80 4.88 -11.70 3.61
N LEU A 81 3.73 -11.31 3.04
CA LEU A 81 2.95 -10.19 3.58
C LEU A 81 2.24 -10.58 4.88
N THR A 82 1.72 -11.81 4.98
CA THR A 82 1.12 -12.29 6.22
C THR A 82 2.15 -12.48 7.33
N ASP A 83 3.34 -12.97 7.02
CA ASP A 83 4.45 -13.08 7.97
C ASP A 83 4.89 -11.69 8.45
N ARG A 84 4.94 -10.73 7.53
CA ARG A 84 5.21 -9.32 7.88
C ARG A 84 4.11 -8.73 8.76
N LEU A 85 2.83 -9.03 8.47
CA LEU A 85 1.70 -8.59 9.29
C LEU A 85 1.81 -9.11 10.73
N LEU A 86 2.08 -10.40 10.90
CA LEU A 86 2.23 -11.01 12.21
C LEU A 86 3.36 -10.37 13.01
N ARG A 87 4.52 -10.13 12.39
CA ARG A 87 5.64 -9.42 13.04
C ARG A 87 5.27 -8.01 13.45
N LEU A 88 4.60 -7.23 12.59
CA LEU A 88 4.15 -5.89 12.94
C LEU A 88 3.17 -5.90 14.11
N LEU A 89 2.26 -6.89 14.17
CA LEU A 89 1.33 -7.06 15.28
C LEU A 89 2.05 -7.41 16.59
N GLU A 90 3.03 -8.31 16.55
CA GLU A 90 3.86 -8.68 17.71
C GLU A 90 4.64 -7.48 18.26
N GLU A 91 5.18 -6.65 17.36
CA GLU A 91 5.95 -5.46 17.70
C GLU A 91 5.07 -4.23 18.00
N SER A 92 3.74 -4.37 17.88
CA SER A 92 2.77 -3.26 18.03
C SER A 92 3.05 -2.08 17.08
N LEU A 93 3.48 -2.40 15.86
CA LEU A 93 3.76 -1.43 14.80
C LEU A 93 2.53 -1.20 13.90
N PRO A 94 2.50 -0.09 13.12
CA PRO A 94 1.40 0.23 12.23
C PRO A 94 1.17 -0.86 11.17
N VAL A 95 -0.05 -1.39 11.10
CA VAL A 95 -0.42 -2.47 10.15
C VAL A 95 -1.34 -1.99 9.04
N THR A 96 -1.96 -0.83 9.17
CA THR A 96 -2.95 -0.29 8.23
C THR A 96 -2.47 -0.28 6.78
N PRO A 97 -1.25 0.19 6.44
CA PRO A 97 -0.76 0.15 5.07
C PRO A 97 -0.73 -1.26 4.48
N LEU A 98 -0.31 -2.23 5.30
CA LEU A 98 -0.21 -3.62 4.87
C LEU A 98 -1.59 -4.29 4.70
N VAL A 99 -2.54 -3.99 5.58
CA VAL A 99 -3.93 -4.45 5.46
C VAL A 99 -4.58 -3.89 4.20
N ASN A 100 -4.38 -2.59 3.92
CA ASN A 100 -4.86 -1.95 2.71
C ASN A 100 -4.24 -2.58 1.45
N ALA A 101 -2.94 -2.86 1.47
CA ALA A 101 -2.25 -3.55 0.37
C ALA A 101 -2.81 -4.95 0.13
N LEU A 102 -3.02 -5.75 1.18
CA LEU A 102 -3.65 -7.07 1.07
C LEU A 102 -5.06 -6.99 0.48
N HIS A 103 -5.86 -6.01 0.91
CA HIS A 103 -7.20 -5.80 0.36
C HIS A 103 -7.13 -5.48 -1.15
N LYS A 104 -6.28 -4.54 -1.57
CA LYS A 104 -6.09 -4.19 -2.99
C LYS A 104 -5.64 -5.39 -3.82
N LEU A 105 -4.71 -6.20 -3.29
CA LEU A 105 -4.24 -7.41 -3.97
C LEU A 105 -5.36 -8.43 -4.16
N LYS A 106 -6.20 -8.64 -3.16
CA LYS A 106 -7.34 -9.56 -3.24
C LYS A 106 -8.43 -9.11 -4.21
N CYS A 107 -8.50 -7.82 -4.54
CA CYS A 107 -9.37 -7.30 -5.59
C CYS A 107 -8.86 -7.62 -7.01
N ASN A 108 -7.63 -8.09 -7.19
CA ASN A 108 -7.10 -8.44 -8.50
C ASN A 108 -7.71 -9.78 -8.99
N PRO A 109 -8.35 -9.82 -10.16
CA PRO A 109 -8.99 -11.03 -10.69
C PRO A 109 -7.99 -12.11 -11.13
N SER A 110 -6.73 -11.76 -11.40
CA SER A 110 -5.69 -12.71 -11.77
C SER A 110 -5.03 -13.30 -10.54
N LYS A 111 -5.42 -14.51 -10.15
CA LYS A 111 -4.77 -15.25 -9.07
C LYS A 111 -3.27 -15.42 -9.33
N ARG A 112 -2.89 -15.74 -10.56
CA ARG A 112 -1.49 -15.90 -10.96
C ARG A 112 -0.68 -14.64 -10.69
N ALA A 113 -1.18 -13.45 -11.11
CA ALA A 113 -0.51 -12.18 -10.86
C ALA A 113 -0.36 -11.88 -9.36
N VAL A 114 -1.37 -12.23 -8.55
CA VAL A 114 -1.31 -12.08 -7.10
C VAL A 114 -0.25 -12.98 -6.48
N ASP A 115 -0.23 -14.27 -6.85
CA ASP A 115 0.74 -15.23 -6.31
C ASP A 115 2.19 -14.87 -6.70
N GLU A 116 2.40 -14.40 -7.93
CA GLU A 116 3.72 -13.93 -8.39
C GLU A 116 4.17 -12.64 -7.71
N LEU A 117 3.24 -11.72 -7.44
CA LEU A 117 3.53 -10.49 -6.72
C LEU A 117 3.94 -10.75 -5.26
N TYR A 118 3.39 -11.76 -4.60
CA TYR A 118 3.86 -12.16 -3.28
C TYR A 118 5.34 -12.56 -3.30
N GLY A 119 5.76 -13.37 -4.28
CA GLY A 119 7.17 -13.73 -4.44
C GLY A 119 8.09 -12.54 -4.80
N PHE A 120 7.58 -11.56 -5.53
CA PHE A 120 8.31 -10.33 -5.83
C PHE A 120 8.47 -9.45 -4.57
N LEU A 121 7.41 -9.30 -3.78
CA LEU A 121 7.44 -8.52 -2.54
C LEU A 121 8.27 -9.18 -1.43
N GLU A 122 8.41 -10.50 -1.46
CA GLU A 122 9.31 -11.23 -0.56
C GLU A 122 10.79 -10.91 -0.83
N LYS A 123 11.16 -10.84 -2.10
CA LYS A 123 12.54 -10.57 -2.54
C LYS A 123 12.92 -9.10 -2.45
N ASN A 124 11.95 -8.20 -2.57
CA ASN A 124 12.16 -6.76 -2.65
C ASN A 124 11.38 -6.05 -1.53
N THR A 125 12.09 -5.37 -0.66
CA THR A 125 11.46 -4.55 0.39
C THR A 125 10.91 -3.26 -0.23
N LEU A 126 9.73 -3.33 -0.85
CA LEU A 126 9.08 -2.15 -1.40
C LEU A 126 8.30 -1.40 -0.32
N PRO A 127 8.46 -0.09 -0.22
CA PRO A 127 7.66 0.73 0.68
C PRO A 127 6.18 0.70 0.28
N LEU A 128 5.32 0.84 1.30
CA LEU A 128 3.88 0.99 1.09
C LEU A 128 3.46 2.40 1.48
N THR A 129 2.56 2.97 0.72
CA THR A 129 1.86 4.19 1.10
C THR A 129 0.83 3.89 2.21
N PRO A 130 0.37 4.88 2.98
CA PRO A 130 -0.65 4.68 4.02
C PRO A 130 -1.93 4.01 3.52
N ASP A 131 -2.32 4.27 2.27
CA ASP A 131 -3.48 3.66 1.61
C ASP A 131 -3.18 2.28 0.98
N GLY A 132 -1.95 1.75 1.16
CA GLY A 132 -1.57 0.40 0.75
C GLY A 132 -1.15 0.26 -0.72
N CYS A 133 -0.77 1.34 -1.39
CA CYS A 133 -0.12 1.27 -2.69
C CYS A 133 1.37 0.94 -2.54
N ILE A 134 1.91 0.21 -3.51
CA ILE A 134 3.33 -0.10 -3.57
C ILE A 134 4.06 1.09 -4.18
N VAL A 135 5.11 1.56 -3.51
CA VAL A 135 6.03 2.55 -4.09
C VAL A 135 7.04 1.81 -4.97
N ALA A 136 7.00 2.09 -6.25
CA ALA A 136 7.86 1.47 -7.25
C ALA A 136 8.43 2.53 -8.18
N TYR A 137 9.41 2.14 -9.00
CA TYR A 137 10.18 3.08 -9.81
C TYR A 137 10.12 2.71 -11.29
N LYS A 138 10.25 3.71 -12.14
CA LYS A 138 10.30 3.52 -13.58
C LYS A 138 11.38 4.43 -14.17
N LYS A 139 12.26 3.87 -15.00
CA LYS A 139 13.14 4.66 -15.87
C LYS A 139 12.39 5.11 -17.11
N ILE A 140 12.57 6.37 -17.45
CA ILE A 140 11.98 7.03 -18.61
C ILE A 140 13.03 7.87 -19.34
N ARG A 141 12.70 8.30 -20.56
CA ARG A 141 13.58 9.15 -21.34
C ARG A 141 13.66 10.58 -20.77
N ASN A 142 14.69 11.30 -21.14
CA ASN A 142 14.88 12.71 -20.75
C ASN A 142 13.69 13.63 -21.09
N ASN A 143 12.98 13.31 -22.16
CA ASN A 143 11.77 14.03 -22.58
C ASN A 143 10.49 13.54 -21.89
N TRP A 144 10.61 12.81 -20.79
CA TRP A 144 9.51 12.23 -19.98
C TRP A 144 8.70 11.12 -20.65
N MET A 145 9.06 10.70 -21.86
CA MET A 145 8.38 9.60 -22.55
C MET A 145 8.86 8.25 -22.01
N ASP A 146 7.99 7.25 -22.02
CA ASP A 146 8.40 5.89 -21.65
C ASP A 146 9.50 5.34 -22.57
N CYS A 147 10.34 4.46 -22.02
CA CYS A 147 11.46 3.90 -22.76
C CYS A 147 11.03 2.88 -23.82
N HIS A 148 9.91 2.20 -23.61
CA HIS A 148 9.46 1.10 -24.45
C HIS A 148 8.78 1.60 -25.73
N SER A 149 7.61 2.22 -25.60
CA SER A 149 6.86 2.72 -26.75
C SER A 149 7.29 4.11 -27.22
N GLY A 150 7.81 4.92 -26.30
CA GLY A 150 8.09 6.33 -26.54
C GLY A 150 6.84 7.19 -26.75
N LYS A 151 5.66 6.69 -26.38
CA LYS A 151 4.36 7.33 -26.66
C LYS A 151 3.63 7.81 -25.40
N VAL A 152 3.97 7.27 -24.23
CA VAL A 152 3.32 7.60 -22.96
C VAL A 152 4.16 8.63 -22.21
N LEU A 153 3.57 9.79 -21.93
CA LEU A 153 4.19 10.85 -21.14
C LEU A 153 4.05 10.53 -19.64
N ASN A 154 5.20 10.38 -18.98
CA ASN A 154 5.28 10.07 -17.55
C ASN A 154 5.73 11.31 -16.74
N LYS A 155 5.47 12.53 -17.23
CA LYS A 155 5.83 13.79 -16.57
C LYS A 155 4.93 14.00 -15.35
N PRO A 156 5.48 14.30 -14.16
CA PRO A 156 4.66 14.71 -13.02
C PRO A 156 3.79 15.91 -13.36
N ALA A 157 2.50 15.85 -13.07
CA ALA A 157 1.56 16.92 -13.43
C ALA A 157 1.92 18.25 -12.79
N SER A 158 2.55 18.26 -11.61
CA SER A 158 3.08 19.45 -10.96
C SER A 158 4.21 20.16 -11.74
N LEU A 159 4.81 19.50 -12.72
CA LEU A 159 5.84 20.06 -13.60
C LEU A 159 5.32 20.37 -15.00
N MET A 160 4.04 20.11 -15.28
CA MET A 160 3.43 20.35 -16.59
C MET A 160 3.03 21.83 -16.74
N THR A 161 3.04 22.30 -17.99
CA THR A 161 2.39 23.55 -18.37
C THR A 161 0.87 23.36 -18.46
N GLN A 162 0.11 24.45 -18.46
CA GLN A 162 -1.34 24.41 -18.64
C GLN A 162 -1.73 23.74 -19.98
N GLU A 163 -1.00 24.04 -21.05
CA GLU A 163 -1.22 23.45 -22.37
C GLU A 163 -0.98 21.93 -22.38
N GLU A 164 0.06 21.47 -21.67
CA GLU A 164 0.30 20.04 -21.49
C GLU A 164 -0.85 19.37 -20.72
N ILE A 165 -1.34 19.99 -19.64
CA ILE A 165 -2.46 19.46 -18.85
C ILE A 165 -3.74 19.38 -19.70
N GLU A 166 -4.02 20.39 -20.51
CA GLU A 166 -5.20 20.41 -21.40
C GLU A 166 -5.16 19.35 -22.51
N SER A 167 -3.99 18.74 -22.76
CA SER A 167 -3.87 17.62 -23.68
C SER A 167 -4.35 16.27 -23.10
N PHE A 168 -4.65 16.22 -21.80
CA PHE A 168 -5.15 15.02 -21.12
C PHE A 168 -6.69 15.04 -21.00
N PRO A 169 -7.34 13.85 -20.89
CA PRO A 169 -6.74 12.50 -21.02
C PRO A 169 -6.47 12.12 -22.48
N TYR A 170 -5.52 11.24 -22.68
CA TYR A 170 -5.35 10.58 -23.97
C TYR A 170 -5.07 9.08 -23.80
N THR A 171 -5.35 8.29 -24.86
CA THR A 171 -5.09 6.84 -24.88
C THR A 171 -4.23 6.48 -26.07
N VAL A 172 -3.19 5.69 -25.84
CA VAL A 172 -2.31 5.16 -26.88
C VAL A 172 -1.91 3.72 -26.56
N ASP A 173 -2.05 2.82 -27.52
CA ASP A 173 -1.73 1.39 -27.38
C ASP A 173 -2.39 0.73 -26.13
N GLY A 174 -3.61 1.15 -25.78
CA GLY A 174 -4.36 0.66 -24.63
C GLY A 174 -3.95 1.26 -23.27
N VAL A 175 -2.95 2.14 -23.26
CA VAL A 175 -2.54 2.88 -22.07
C VAL A 175 -3.24 4.23 -22.07
N THR A 176 -3.94 4.55 -21.01
CA THR A 176 -4.54 5.87 -20.78
C THR A 176 -3.66 6.66 -19.82
N ALA A 177 -3.28 7.85 -20.25
CA ALA A 177 -2.65 8.85 -19.39
C ALA A 177 -3.69 9.94 -19.07
N ASP A 178 -3.76 10.34 -17.80
CA ASP A 178 -4.71 11.32 -17.31
C ASP A 178 -4.08 12.19 -16.22
N VAL A 179 -4.71 13.33 -15.93
CA VAL A 179 -4.34 14.21 -14.83
C VAL A 179 -5.53 14.36 -13.88
N TYR A 180 -5.33 13.91 -12.64
CA TYR A 180 -6.31 14.03 -11.57
C TYR A 180 -5.84 15.04 -10.54
N TYR A 181 -6.78 15.67 -9.87
CA TYR A 181 -6.52 16.54 -8.74
C TYR A 181 -6.89 15.84 -7.45
N THR A 182 -6.00 15.89 -6.48
CA THR A 182 -6.23 15.39 -5.12
C THR A 182 -7.20 16.30 -4.36
N ASP A 183 -7.69 15.88 -3.21
CA ASP A 183 -8.64 16.66 -2.39
C ASP A 183 -8.06 18.02 -1.94
N ASP A 184 -6.73 18.12 -1.83
CA ASP A 184 -5.98 19.36 -1.55
C ASP A 184 -5.66 20.18 -2.82
N GLY A 185 -6.16 19.76 -3.99
CA GLY A 185 -6.04 20.47 -5.27
C GLY A 185 -4.72 20.24 -6.01
N GLU A 186 -3.87 19.31 -5.55
CA GLU A 186 -2.59 19.01 -6.20
C GLU A 186 -2.79 18.12 -7.45
N PRO A 187 -2.24 18.51 -8.61
CA PRO A 187 -2.36 17.71 -9.83
C PRO A 187 -1.45 16.50 -9.80
N ARG A 188 -1.97 15.35 -10.24
CA ARG A 188 -1.24 14.09 -10.34
C ARG A 188 -1.43 13.44 -11.69
N THR A 189 -0.34 12.99 -12.28
CA THR A 189 -0.36 12.16 -13.50
C THR A 189 -0.71 10.73 -13.10
N VAL A 190 -1.73 10.16 -13.74
CA VAL A 190 -2.14 8.78 -13.57
C VAL A 190 -2.02 8.05 -14.91
N ILE A 191 -1.27 6.96 -14.91
CA ILE A 191 -1.12 6.07 -16.07
C ILE A 191 -1.85 4.78 -15.75
N SER A 192 -2.80 4.41 -16.58
CA SER A 192 -3.63 3.23 -16.37
C SER A 192 -3.73 2.36 -17.62
N MET A 193 -4.02 1.07 -17.43
CA MET A 193 -4.27 0.11 -18.48
C MET A 193 -5.33 -0.88 -18.00
N PRO A 194 -6.32 -1.24 -18.81
CA PRO A 194 -7.28 -2.28 -18.44
C PRO A 194 -6.59 -3.59 -18.10
N ARG A 195 -6.99 -4.23 -16.99
CA ARG A 195 -6.32 -5.43 -16.49
C ARG A 195 -6.29 -6.58 -17.51
N ASN A 196 -7.33 -6.74 -18.32
CA ASN A 196 -7.42 -7.76 -19.35
C ASN A 196 -6.50 -7.51 -20.56
N MET A 197 -5.86 -6.35 -20.64
CA MET A 197 -4.85 -6.01 -21.65
C MET A 197 -3.42 -6.20 -21.15
N VAL A 198 -3.24 -6.43 -19.85
CA VAL A 198 -1.92 -6.65 -19.25
C VAL A 198 -1.58 -8.14 -19.33
N ASP A 199 -0.44 -8.45 -19.95
CA ASP A 199 0.12 -9.81 -19.94
C ASP A 199 0.59 -10.13 -18.52
N ASP A 200 0.10 -11.21 -17.94
CA ASP A 200 0.47 -11.67 -16.60
C ASP A 200 1.52 -12.80 -16.61
N ASP A 201 2.14 -13.05 -17.77
CA ASP A 201 3.22 -14.03 -17.89
C ASP A 201 4.58 -13.41 -17.53
N LYS A 202 5.08 -13.72 -16.33
CA LYS A 202 6.38 -13.24 -15.83
C LYS A 202 7.58 -13.71 -16.67
N ASP A 203 7.45 -14.81 -17.40
CA ASP A 203 8.51 -15.39 -18.21
C ASP A 203 8.63 -14.69 -19.58
N ARG A 204 7.68 -13.82 -19.92
CA ARG A 204 7.75 -12.94 -21.08
C ARG A 204 8.43 -11.64 -20.73
N THR A 205 9.56 -11.40 -21.34
CA THR A 205 10.25 -10.11 -21.28
C THR A 205 9.61 -9.13 -22.26
N CYS A 206 9.45 -7.85 -21.86
CA CYS A 206 8.91 -6.79 -22.70
C CYS A 206 7.51 -7.04 -23.27
N SER A 207 6.65 -7.69 -22.48
CA SER A 207 5.25 -7.94 -22.84
C SER A 207 4.36 -6.70 -22.64
N THR A 208 3.08 -6.81 -23.03
CA THR A 208 2.11 -5.73 -22.88
C THR A 208 1.79 -5.48 -21.39
N GLY A 209 1.98 -4.26 -20.91
CA GLY A 209 1.71 -3.88 -19.54
C GLY A 209 2.38 -2.59 -19.11
N LEU A 210 2.10 -2.18 -17.89
CA LEU A 210 2.80 -1.09 -17.22
C LEU A 210 3.98 -1.68 -16.43
N HIS A 211 5.21 -1.33 -16.86
CA HIS A 211 6.42 -1.84 -16.24
C HIS A 211 6.95 -0.87 -15.19
N PHE A 212 7.29 -1.42 -14.04
CA PHE A 212 7.98 -0.74 -12.93
C PHE A 212 8.94 -1.72 -12.25
N CYS A 213 9.83 -1.21 -11.41
CA CYS A 213 10.83 -2.01 -10.72
C CYS A 213 11.13 -1.51 -9.30
N SER A 214 11.91 -2.30 -8.55
CA SER A 214 12.49 -1.86 -7.29
C SER A 214 13.65 -0.88 -7.53
N LEU A 215 14.01 -0.11 -6.50
CA LEU A 215 15.11 0.85 -6.57
C LEU A 215 16.45 0.15 -6.91
N GLU A 216 16.67 -1.04 -6.36
CA GLU A 216 17.89 -1.83 -6.58
C GLU A 216 18.03 -2.34 -8.02
N TYR A 217 16.93 -2.46 -8.75
CA TYR A 217 16.95 -2.92 -10.14
C TYR A 217 17.25 -1.78 -11.13
N LEU A 218 17.03 -0.53 -10.75
CA LEU A 218 17.24 0.63 -11.65
C LEU A 218 18.62 0.69 -12.32
N PRO A 219 19.73 0.39 -11.63
CA PRO A 219 21.06 0.39 -12.27
C PRO A 219 21.23 -0.67 -13.36
N GLN A 220 20.49 -1.77 -13.28
CA GLN A 220 20.56 -2.89 -14.22
C GLN A 220 19.71 -2.64 -15.49
N PHE A 221 18.74 -1.75 -15.40
CA PHE A 221 17.90 -1.35 -16.53
C PHE A 221 18.44 -0.06 -17.12
N GLY A 222 18.83 -0.09 -18.39
CA GLY A 222 19.24 1.14 -19.05
C GLY A 222 19.63 0.94 -20.49
N THR A 223 19.04 1.75 -21.32
CA THR A 223 19.63 2.25 -22.57
C THR A 223 20.36 3.53 -22.21
N GLY A 224 21.53 3.82 -22.76
CA GLY A 224 22.38 4.95 -22.39
C GLY A 224 21.77 6.36 -22.40
N ASP A 225 20.51 6.51 -22.77
CA ASP A 225 19.75 7.76 -22.79
C ASP A 225 18.53 7.74 -21.83
N ALA A 226 18.42 6.75 -20.96
CA ALA A 226 17.33 6.67 -19.98
C ALA A 226 17.75 7.37 -18.69
N ASP A 227 17.34 8.58 -18.48
CA ASP A 227 18.05 9.45 -17.57
C ASP A 227 17.17 10.08 -16.51
N ARG A 228 15.86 9.71 -16.49
CA ARG A 228 14.96 10.09 -15.40
C ARG A 228 14.38 8.87 -14.72
N VAL A 229 14.11 9.01 -13.44
CA VAL A 229 13.41 8.05 -12.61
C VAL A 229 12.15 8.72 -12.08
N VAL A 230 11.03 8.06 -12.23
CA VAL A 230 9.74 8.46 -11.67
C VAL A 230 9.19 7.35 -10.79
#